data_c730e32979f7b2b5d4654c0c8c3680bd
#
_entry.id   c730e32979f7b2b5d4654c0c8c3680bd
#
_cell.length_a   1.000
_cell.length_b   1.000
_cell.length_c   1.000
_cell.angle_alpha   90.00
_cell.angle_beta   90.00
_cell.angle_gamma   90.00
#
_symmetry.space_group_name_H-M   'P 1'
#
loop_
_entity.id
_entity.type
_entity.pdbx_description
1 polymer ?
#
loop_
_entity_poly.entity_id
_entity_poly.type
_entity_poly.pdbx_seq_one_letter_code
_entity_poly.pdbx_strand_id
1 'polypeptide(L)'
;LRKSRRTLHHARVSYIAEAVQRARHLGATPDGAAAWRELLAQTHVDEADYSDWCRELAALYVRQGRQLAAARIHEYLLNVDPALELYKAKGTARDLGRVLRIGRRTREATLRYKDAGLFGHAARAAEEAGDSQDALTLYEQLVRQKEATRDPYLAGLAALNAARMAQKLNQGDRVRTTLALCMRLLEEEGDRREQAGDKDGAFRCYLGLVQVGRIDKSYEPFAEGYLNCIRILKQKGDRFFTIQYYYDFIAASDELGELHSVAELHREAGEYARRVGFIYADYFLTEAAEAWLKVARMATEKGQSPELVENALLAAVSCFNRVQDDKNVAHCYTQLAGLDLSDKKKARYSDLATDLERLAAKATGRDPPAAFPEYFRRRLPVQEIWVRDLLEAENGSDIPDAVGRLIGDHKNVWEVQRRKALLISLTYDDHIAAGGDPERVPPALIESLAGFQHAAAVRPLVAMYDQGDEATKALVVERSAQLKQKEVFALIDRALSSSGRVREAGVAALRGMKSQPALDSLVRIFNSHEAHDVRDAALGSIAAVGTDEACEFLLDVLRSNPGNMAIKARTLLEQHAQERMLSSLERNRKQEPDQALRLFIGRLVERIRLQRGAAL
;
A
#
# COMPACT_ATOMS: atom_id res chain seq x y z
N LEU A 1 -20.37 38.65 -16.83
CA LEU A 1 -19.87 37.28 -16.75
C LEU A 1 -20.40 36.34 -17.85
N ARG A 2 -21.73 36.27 -18.12
CA ARG A 2 -22.31 35.43 -19.20
C ARG A 2 -21.92 35.88 -20.61
N LYS A 3 -21.89 37.19 -20.92
CA LYS A 3 -21.43 37.72 -22.22
C LYS A 3 -19.94 37.43 -22.44
N SER A 4 -19.10 37.66 -21.45
CA SER A 4 -17.66 37.39 -21.50
C SER A 4 -17.36 35.91 -21.73
N ARG A 5 -18.10 34.99 -21.09
CA ARG A 5 -17.94 33.54 -21.32
C ARG A 5 -18.35 33.11 -22.74
N ARG A 6 -19.41 33.70 -23.31
CA ARG A 6 -19.81 33.42 -24.70
C ARG A 6 -18.75 33.91 -25.71
N THR A 7 -18.22 35.11 -25.51
CA THR A 7 -17.19 35.68 -26.40
C THR A 7 -15.91 34.83 -26.36
N LEU A 8 -15.48 34.41 -25.18
CA LEU A 8 -14.35 33.50 -25.02
C LEU A 8 -14.58 32.11 -25.67
N HIS A 9 -15.80 31.59 -25.57
CA HIS A 9 -16.16 30.32 -26.20
C HIS A 9 -16.13 30.44 -27.75
N HIS A 10 -16.70 31.49 -28.33
CA HIS A 10 -16.66 31.71 -29.79
C HIS A 10 -15.22 31.91 -30.31
N ALA A 11 -14.41 32.70 -29.62
CA ALA A 11 -13.01 32.89 -29.99
C ALA A 11 -12.22 31.58 -29.95
N ARG A 12 -12.50 30.73 -28.98
CA ARG A 12 -11.85 29.40 -28.85
C ARG A 12 -12.28 28.44 -29.98
N VAL A 13 -13.57 28.41 -30.31
CA VAL A 13 -14.09 27.56 -31.40
C VAL A 13 -13.49 27.99 -32.74
N SER A 14 -13.40 29.31 -33.01
CA SER A 14 -12.74 29.82 -34.22
C SER A 14 -11.26 29.44 -34.29
N TYR A 15 -10.52 29.60 -33.18
CA TYR A 15 -9.12 29.23 -33.09
C TYR A 15 -8.89 27.74 -33.36
N ILE A 16 -9.72 26.86 -32.79
CA ILE A 16 -9.60 25.40 -33.03
C ILE A 16 -9.86 25.09 -34.51
N ALA A 17 -10.91 25.67 -35.10
CA ALA A 17 -11.21 25.44 -36.51
C ALA A 17 -10.08 25.86 -37.44
N GLU A 18 -9.46 27.00 -37.18
CA GLU A 18 -8.30 27.50 -37.94
C GLU A 18 -7.08 26.60 -37.75
N ALA A 19 -6.82 26.15 -36.52
CA ALA A 19 -5.71 25.25 -36.22
C ALA A 19 -5.88 23.87 -36.90
N VAL A 20 -7.11 23.34 -36.96
CA VAL A 20 -7.42 22.10 -37.70
C VAL A 20 -7.18 22.26 -39.19
N GLN A 21 -7.65 23.39 -39.77
CA GLN A 21 -7.41 23.66 -41.19
C GLN A 21 -5.91 23.83 -41.51
N ARG A 22 -5.17 24.49 -40.62
CA ARG A 22 -3.71 24.63 -40.74
C ARG A 22 -3.03 23.26 -40.70
N ALA A 23 -3.37 22.40 -39.74
CA ALA A 23 -2.80 21.05 -39.63
C ALA A 23 -3.08 20.21 -40.89
N ARG A 24 -4.30 20.28 -41.44
CA ARG A 24 -4.65 19.63 -42.71
C ARG A 24 -3.86 20.18 -43.91
N HIS A 25 -3.67 21.51 -43.97
CA HIS A 25 -2.92 22.17 -45.03
C HIS A 25 -1.43 21.76 -45.03
N LEU A 26 -0.83 21.63 -43.85
CA LEU A 26 0.55 21.20 -43.67
C LEU A 26 0.78 19.73 -44.12
N GLY A 27 -0.30 18.92 -44.16
CA GLY A 27 -0.27 17.56 -44.70
C GLY A 27 0.72 16.63 -44.01
N ALA A 28 1.40 15.77 -44.80
CA ALA A 28 2.27 14.73 -44.28
C ALA A 28 3.72 15.23 -43.95
N THR A 29 3.86 16.48 -43.58
CA THR A 29 5.12 17.08 -43.14
C THR A 29 5.33 16.88 -41.61
N PRO A 30 6.57 17.01 -41.08
CA PRO A 30 6.82 17.06 -39.66
C PRO A 30 6.03 18.17 -38.96
N ASP A 31 5.89 19.35 -39.58
CA ASP A 31 5.11 20.47 -39.04
C ASP A 31 3.62 20.15 -38.97
N GLY A 32 3.09 19.38 -39.93
CA GLY A 32 1.71 18.89 -39.88
C GLY A 32 1.48 17.95 -38.69
N ALA A 33 2.41 17.05 -38.41
CA ALA A 33 2.33 16.19 -37.22
C ALA A 33 2.43 17.00 -35.93
N ALA A 34 3.31 18.02 -35.87
CA ALA A 34 3.42 18.92 -34.73
C ALA A 34 2.13 19.71 -34.49
N ALA A 35 1.52 20.25 -35.55
CA ALA A 35 0.24 20.97 -35.45
C ALA A 35 -0.89 20.10 -34.90
N TRP A 36 -0.99 18.83 -35.33
CA TRP A 36 -1.97 17.91 -34.76
C TRP A 36 -1.71 17.60 -33.29
N ARG A 37 -0.43 17.46 -32.86
CA ARG A 37 -0.11 17.26 -31.44
C ARG A 37 -0.44 18.47 -30.56
N GLU A 38 -0.25 19.69 -31.06
CA GLU A 38 -0.69 20.91 -30.37
C GLU A 38 -2.22 20.90 -30.13
N LEU A 39 -3.00 20.45 -31.12
CA LEU A 39 -4.45 20.28 -30.96
C LEU A 39 -4.77 19.21 -29.91
N LEU A 40 -4.10 18.05 -29.96
CA LEU A 40 -4.30 16.96 -28.98
C LEU A 40 -3.86 17.34 -27.56
N ALA A 41 -2.99 18.32 -27.40
CA ALA A 41 -2.58 18.83 -26.07
C ALA A 41 -3.69 19.67 -25.39
N GLN A 42 -4.76 20.02 -26.09
CA GLN A 42 -5.86 20.78 -25.52
C GLN A 42 -6.76 19.92 -24.64
N THR A 43 -6.87 20.27 -23.36
CA THR A 43 -7.52 19.44 -22.34
C THR A 43 -9.04 19.44 -22.32
N HIS A 44 -9.69 20.37 -23.04
CA HIS A 44 -11.15 20.58 -22.98
C HIS A 44 -11.80 20.46 -24.37
N VAL A 45 -11.46 19.39 -25.06
CA VAL A 45 -12.01 19.10 -26.38
C VAL A 45 -13.03 17.98 -26.25
N ASP A 46 -14.11 18.07 -27.05
CA ASP A 46 -15.10 17.02 -27.18
C ASP A 46 -14.41 15.70 -27.60
N GLU A 47 -14.94 14.59 -27.13
CA GLU A 47 -14.36 13.25 -27.39
C GLU A 47 -14.40 12.89 -28.87
N ALA A 48 -15.45 13.30 -29.58
CA ALA A 48 -15.60 13.04 -31.01
C ALA A 48 -14.53 13.80 -31.80
N ASP A 49 -14.37 15.10 -31.57
CA ASP A 49 -13.34 15.92 -32.22
C ASP A 49 -11.94 15.40 -31.93
N TYR A 50 -11.67 15.03 -30.66
CA TYR A 50 -10.39 14.47 -30.28
C TYR A 50 -10.08 13.15 -30.99
N SER A 51 -11.10 12.29 -31.12
CA SER A 51 -10.98 11.01 -31.83
C SER A 51 -10.74 11.21 -33.33
N ASP A 52 -11.37 12.21 -33.94
CA ASP A 52 -11.17 12.54 -35.34
C ASP A 52 -9.75 13.07 -35.59
N TRP A 53 -9.24 13.94 -34.75
CA TRP A 53 -7.86 14.42 -34.80
C TRP A 53 -6.85 13.28 -34.64
N CYS A 54 -7.14 12.34 -33.73
CA CYS A 54 -6.34 11.13 -33.57
C CYS A 54 -6.30 10.30 -34.86
N ARG A 55 -7.42 10.10 -35.55
CA ARG A 55 -7.48 9.35 -36.82
C ARG A 55 -6.69 10.03 -37.92
N GLU A 56 -6.81 11.36 -38.05
CA GLU A 56 -6.04 12.15 -39.03
C GLU A 56 -4.53 12.03 -38.77
N LEU A 57 -4.11 12.15 -37.49
CA LEU A 57 -2.71 12.02 -37.12
C LEU A 57 -2.19 10.58 -37.32
N ALA A 58 -2.98 9.56 -37.00
CA ALA A 58 -2.59 8.15 -37.25
C ALA A 58 -2.35 7.90 -38.72
N ALA A 59 -3.27 8.34 -39.60
CA ALA A 59 -3.11 8.23 -41.05
C ALA A 59 -1.85 8.97 -41.56
N LEU A 60 -1.53 10.12 -40.95
CA LEU A 60 -0.32 10.87 -41.27
C LEU A 60 0.94 10.09 -40.86
N TYR A 61 1.00 9.53 -39.64
CA TYR A 61 2.12 8.75 -39.18
C TYR A 61 2.35 7.47 -40.02
N VAL A 62 1.28 6.81 -40.48
CA VAL A 62 1.42 5.68 -41.40
C VAL A 62 2.11 6.12 -42.69
N ARG A 63 1.72 7.28 -43.28
CA ARG A 63 2.35 7.84 -44.47
C ARG A 63 3.84 8.22 -44.25
N GLN A 64 4.18 8.62 -43.03
CA GLN A 64 5.55 8.94 -42.61
C GLN A 64 6.39 7.69 -42.22
N GLY A 65 5.81 6.47 -42.27
CA GLY A 65 6.50 5.25 -41.85
C GLY A 65 6.62 5.10 -40.32
N ARG A 66 5.99 5.96 -39.52
CA ARG A 66 6.00 5.98 -38.05
C ARG A 66 4.95 5.03 -37.49
N GLN A 67 5.13 3.73 -37.73
CA GLN A 67 4.11 2.70 -37.46
C GLN A 67 3.79 2.56 -35.97
N LEU A 68 4.78 2.68 -35.07
CA LEU A 68 4.55 2.55 -33.62
C LEU A 68 3.70 3.70 -33.07
N ALA A 69 3.95 4.94 -33.51
CA ALA A 69 3.13 6.10 -33.13
C ALA A 69 1.69 5.94 -33.62
N ALA A 70 1.49 5.50 -34.86
CA ALA A 70 0.16 5.22 -35.40
C ALA A 70 -0.54 4.08 -34.62
N ALA A 71 0.18 3.01 -34.28
CA ALA A 71 -0.35 1.89 -33.49
C ALA A 71 -0.83 2.37 -32.09
N ARG A 72 -0.08 3.23 -31.41
CA ARG A 72 -0.47 3.82 -30.13
C ARG A 72 -1.74 4.64 -30.22
N ILE A 73 -1.92 5.39 -31.29
CA ILE A 73 -3.16 6.15 -31.52
C ILE A 73 -4.35 5.19 -31.72
N HIS A 74 -4.19 4.14 -32.54
CA HIS A 74 -5.24 3.14 -32.72
C HIS A 74 -5.56 2.39 -31.42
N GLU A 75 -4.57 2.08 -30.60
CA GLU A 75 -4.75 1.49 -29.28
C GLU A 75 -5.55 2.43 -28.35
N TYR A 76 -5.24 3.74 -28.34
CA TYR A 76 -6.00 4.75 -27.61
C TYR A 76 -7.46 4.79 -28.05
N LEU A 77 -7.70 4.75 -29.37
CA LEU A 77 -9.04 4.75 -29.97
C LEU A 77 -9.78 3.42 -29.82
N LEU A 78 -9.17 2.40 -29.19
CA LEU A 78 -9.67 1.03 -29.08
C LEU A 78 -9.91 0.33 -30.44
N ASN A 79 -9.23 0.79 -31.48
CA ASN A 79 -9.26 0.19 -32.82
C ASN A 79 -8.29 -1.00 -32.87
N VAL A 80 -8.74 -2.15 -32.40
CA VAL A 80 -7.91 -3.33 -32.12
C VAL A 80 -7.20 -3.84 -33.37
N ASP A 81 -7.92 -4.10 -34.47
CA ASP A 81 -7.33 -4.71 -35.65
C ASP A 81 -6.29 -3.80 -36.34
N PRO A 82 -6.55 -2.50 -36.56
CA PRO A 82 -5.51 -1.59 -37.06
C PRO A 82 -4.29 -1.50 -36.16
N ALA A 83 -4.49 -1.47 -34.82
CA ALA A 83 -3.37 -1.46 -33.88
C ALA A 83 -2.52 -2.74 -33.99
N LEU A 84 -3.18 -3.93 -34.04
CA LEU A 84 -2.50 -5.21 -34.17
C LEU A 84 -1.67 -5.30 -35.45
N GLU A 85 -2.22 -4.88 -36.59
CA GLU A 85 -1.49 -4.93 -37.88
C GLU A 85 -0.22 -4.06 -37.84
N LEU A 86 -0.31 -2.89 -37.24
CA LEU A 86 0.85 -2.00 -37.10
C LEU A 86 1.88 -2.54 -36.09
N TYR A 87 1.44 -3.11 -34.96
CA TYR A 87 2.34 -3.71 -33.97
C TYR A 87 2.99 -5.01 -34.46
N LYS A 88 2.36 -5.80 -35.34
CA LYS A 88 2.97 -6.99 -35.94
C LYS A 88 4.28 -6.65 -36.66
N ALA A 89 4.37 -5.45 -37.23
CA ALA A 89 5.55 -5.03 -37.98
C ALA A 89 6.72 -4.58 -37.08
N LYS A 90 6.44 -3.91 -35.96
CA LYS A 90 7.51 -3.27 -35.12
C LYS A 90 7.20 -3.27 -33.61
N GLY A 91 6.07 -3.82 -33.18
CA GLY A 91 5.71 -3.86 -31.76
C GLY A 91 6.35 -5.02 -31.02
N THR A 92 6.29 -4.95 -29.69
CA THR A 92 6.73 -6.02 -28.79
C THR A 92 5.61 -7.03 -28.53
N ALA A 93 5.95 -8.19 -27.97
CA ALA A 93 4.93 -9.16 -27.52
C ALA A 93 4.01 -8.55 -26.44
N ARG A 94 4.52 -7.62 -25.63
CA ARG A 94 3.72 -6.88 -24.64
C ARG A 94 2.68 -5.99 -25.32
N ASP A 95 3.03 -5.30 -26.39
CA ASP A 95 2.12 -4.46 -27.16
C ASP A 95 1.01 -5.31 -27.79
N LEU A 96 1.38 -6.38 -28.48
CA LEU A 96 0.43 -7.30 -29.12
C LEU A 96 -0.51 -7.95 -28.09
N GLY A 97 0.04 -8.50 -27.01
CA GLY A 97 -0.76 -9.13 -25.97
C GLY A 97 -1.72 -8.15 -25.28
N ARG A 98 -1.26 -6.91 -25.02
CA ARG A 98 -2.11 -5.87 -24.44
C ARG A 98 -3.27 -5.50 -25.35
N VAL A 99 -3.04 -5.27 -26.63
CA VAL A 99 -4.09 -4.92 -27.60
C VAL A 99 -5.06 -6.07 -27.78
N LEU A 100 -4.59 -7.32 -27.82
CA LEU A 100 -5.45 -8.50 -27.86
C LEU A 100 -6.36 -8.59 -26.62
N ARG A 101 -5.88 -8.27 -25.42
CA ARG A 101 -6.70 -8.22 -24.20
C ARG A 101 -7.74 -7.09 -24.26
N ILE A 102 -7.39 -5.91 -24.78
CA ILE A 102 -8.34 -4.81 -25.03
C ILE A 102 -9.49 -5.31 -25.95
N GLY A 103 -9.15 -6.03 -27.00
CA GLY A 103 -10.10 -6.65 -27.94
C GLY A 103 -10.83 -7.89 -27.40
N ARG A 104 -10.65 -8.25 -26.13
CA ARG A 104 -11.18 -9.47 -25.51
C ARG A 104 -10.76 -10.78 -26.20
N ARG A 105 -9.69 -10.74 -26.95
CA ARG A 105 -9.05 -11.92 -27.59
C ARG A 105 -8.03 -12.55 -26.63
N THR A 106 -8.48 -12.86 -25.42
CA THR A 106 -7.63 -13.25 -24.29
C THR A 106 -6.86 -14.55 -24.54
N ARG A 107 -7.45 -15.53 -25.24
CA ARG A 107 -6.74 -16.77 -25.62
C ARG A 107 -5.56 -16.50 -26.57
N GLU A 108 -5.72 -15.61 -27.52
CA GLU A 108 -4.63 -15.21 -28.41
C GLU A 108 -3.55 -14.42 -27.65
N ALA A 109 -3.96 -13.56 -26.72
CA ALA A 109 -3.03 -12.86 -25.84
C ALA A 109 -2.20 -13.84 -25.01
N THR A 110 -2.84 -14.88 -24.44
CA THR A 110 -2.15 -15.96 -23.71
C THR A 110 -1.04 -16.58 -24.55
N LEU A 111 -1.36 -16.96 -25.80
CA LEU A 111 -0.36 -17.56 -26.70
C LEU A 111 0.79 -16.60 -27.00
N ARG A 112 0.51 -15.32 -27.29
CA ARG A 112 1.55 -14.33 -27.59
C ARG A 112 2.49 -14.07 -26.43
N TYR A 113 1.95 -13.96 -25.21
CA TYR A 113 2.75 -13.82 -24.01
C TYR A 113 3.58 -15.08 -23.71
N LYS A 114 2.97 -16.26 -23.85
CA LYS A 114 3.63 -17.55 -23.67
C LYS A 114 4.81 -17.74 -24.62
N ASP A 115 4.62 -17.47 -25.92
CA ASP A 115 5.67 -17.57 -26.95
C ASP A 115 6.86 -16.62 -26.65
N ALA A 116 6.60 -15.51 -25.97
CA ALA A 116 7.62 -14.54 -25.54
C ALA A 116 8.23 -14.85 -24.17
N GLY A 117 7.84 -15.94 -23.51
CA GLY A 117 8.33 -16.28 -22.17
C GLY A 117 7.80 -15.38 -21.05
N LEU A 118 6.74 -14.60 -21.29
CA LEU A 118 6.07 -13.73 -20.33
C LEU A 118 4.94 -14.50 -19.62
N PHE A 119 5.34 -15.49 -18.81
CA PHE A 119 4.41 -16.47 -18.25
C PHE A 119 3.41 -15.86 -17.23
N GLY A 120 3.79 -14.81 -16.50
CA GLY A 120 2.90 -14.10 -15.60
C GLY A 120 1.77 -13.38 -16.36
N HIS A 121 2.12 -12.67 -17.44
CA HIS A 121 1.13 -12.06 -18.33
C HIS A 121 0.26 -13.09 -19.03
N ALA A 122 0.85 -14.23 -19.48
CA ALA A 122 0.12 -15.32 -20.10
C ALA A 122 -0.88 -15.95 -19.11
N ALA A 123 -0.45 -16.25 -17.89
CA ALA A 123 -1.33 -16.81 -16.85
C ALA A 123 -2.50 -15.86 -16.51
N ARG A 124 -2.24 -14.56 -16.41
CA ARG A 124 -3.30 -13.57 -16.17
C ARG A 124 -4.29 -13.51 -17.33
N ALA A 125 -3.82 -13.56 -18.57
CA ALA A 125 -4.70 -13.60 -19.74
C ALA A 125 -5.54 -14.88 -19.80
N ALA A 126 -5.00 -16.04 -19.41
CA ALA A 126 -5.72 -17.30 -19.28
C ALA A 126 -6.79 -17.24 -18.18
N GLU A 127 -6.49 -16.63 -17.02
CA GLU A 127 -7.49 -16.39 -15.96
C GLU A 127 -8.64 -15.52 -16.48
N GLU A 128 -8.36 -14.47 -17.24
CA GLU A 128 -9.36 -13.59 -17.85
C GLU A 128 -10.20 -14.33 -18.93
N ALA A 129 -9.60 -15.32 -19.59
CA ALA A 129 -10.30 -16.20 -20.52
C ALA A 129 -11.19 -17.24 -19.81
N GLY A 130 -11.11 -17.36 -18.49
CA GLY A 130 -11.77 -18.39 -17.69
C GLY A 130 -11.07 -19.76 -17.75
N ASP A 131 -9.87 -19.85 -18.34
CA ASP A 131 -9.11 -21.08 -18.47
C ASP A 131 -8.17 -21.27 -17.26
N SER A 132 -8.74 -21.73 -16.15
CA SER A 132 -7.99 -21.96 -14.91
C SER A 132 -6.94 -23.07 -15.04
N GLN A 133 -7.13 -24.03 -15.96
CA GLN A 133 -6.16 -25.11 -16.17
C GLN A 133 -4.91 -24.61 -16.89
N ASP A 134 -5.08 -23.81 -17.94
CA ASP A 134 -3.93 -23.20 -18.64
C ASP A 134 -3.21 -22.18 -17.73
N ALA A 135 -3.98 -21.38 -16.98
CA ALA A 135 -3.41 -20.46 -15.98
C ALA A 135 -2.56 -21.20 -14.94
N LEU A 136 -3.03 -22.33 -14.39
CA LEU A 136 -2.27 -23.17 -13.48
C LEU A 136 -0.93 -23.62 -14.10
N THR A 137 -1.00 -24.17 -15.31
CA THR A 137 0.18 -24.65 -16.04
C THR A 137 1.19 -23.52 -16.28
N LEU A 138 0.72 -22.32 -16.62
CA LEU A 138 1.56 -21.16 -16.87
C LEU A 138 2.20 -20.62 -15.59
N TYR A 139 1.49 -20.60 -14.46
CA TYR A 139 2.11 -20.26 -13.17
C TYR A 139 3.16 -21.30 -12.75
N GLU A 140 2.95 -22.59 -12.99
CA GLU A 140 3.97 -23.62 -12.75
C GLU A 140 5.21 -23.45 -13.65
N GLN A 141 5.01 -23.01 -14.91
CA GLN A 141 6.12 -22.64 -15.79
C GLN A 141 6.89 -21.43 -15.27
N LEU A 142 6.17 -20.43 -14.77
CA LEU A 142 6.76 -19.23 -14.16
C LEU A 142 7.58 -19.60 -12.91
N VAL A 143 7.10 -20.52 -12.05
CA VAL A 143 7.87 -21.04 -10.92
C VAL A 143 9.23 -21.56 -11.39
N ARG A 144 9.22 -22.47 -12.39
CA ARG A 144 10.46 -23.06 -12.93
C ARG A 144 11.40 -22.01 -13.53
N GLN A 145 10.83 -21.03 -14.24
CA GLN A 145 11.61 -19.91 -14.81
C GLN A 145 12.28 -19.10 -13.72
N LYS A 146 11.54 -18.76 -12.64
CA LYS A 146 12.06 -17.94 -11.54
C LYS A 146 13.07 -18.69 -10.66
N GLU A 147 12.88 -19.98 -10.44
CA GLU A 147 13.89 -20.84 -9.81
C GLU A 147 15.18 -20.90 -10.64
N ALA A 148 15.07 -21.06 -11.98
CA ALA A 148 16.22 -21.04 -12.88
C ALA A 148 16.97 -19.70 -12.88
N THR A 149 16.26 -18.59 -12.72
CA THR A 149 16.86 -17.24 -12.61
C THR A 149 17.27 -16.88 -11.18
N ARG A 150 17.12 -17.78 -10.21
CA ARG A 150 17.45 -17.59 -8.80
C ARG A 150 16.71 -16.40 -8.17
N ASP A 151 15.41 -16.33 -8.43
CA ASP A 151 14.49 -15.39 -7.80
C ASP A 151 13.44 -16.15 -6.97
N PRO A 152 13.78 -16.62 -5.76
CA PRO A 152 12.89 -17.44 -4.94
C PRO A 152 11.63 -16.67 -4.50
N TYR A 153 11.71 -15.34 -4.33
CA TYR A 153 10.55 -14.51 -4.00
C TYR A 153 9.48 -14.59 -5.08
N LEU A 154 9.85 -14.30 -6.33
CA LEU A 154 8.90 -14.36 -7.44
C LEU A 154 8.47 -15.80 -7.75
N ALA A 155 9.34 -16.80 -7.54
CA ALA A 155 8.96 -18.20 -7.63
C ALA A 155 7.90 -18.57 -6.58
N GLY A 156 8.06 -18.13 -5.34
CA GLY A 156 7.09 -18.30 -4.26
C GLY A 156 5.75 -17.65 -4.58
N LEU A 157 5.74 -16.42 -5.10
CA LEU A 157 4.51 -15.75 -5.53
C LEU A 157 3.83 -16.45 -6.70
N ALA A 158 4.60 -16.99 -7.65
CA ALA A 158 4.05 -17.78 -8.75
C ALA A 158 3.42 -19.09 -8.23
N ALA A 159 4.08 -19.79 -7.28
CA ALA A 159 3.53 -20.96 -6.62
C ALA A 159 2.23 -20.64 -5.86
N LEU A 160 2.18 -19.51 -5.15
CA LEU A 160 0.95 -19.05 -4.48
C LEU A 160 -0.22 -18.90 -5.46
N ASN A 161 0.02 -18.32 -6.63
CA ASN A 161 -1.02 -18.14 -7.66
C ASN A 161 -1.38 -19.48 -8.33
N ALA A 162 -0.41 -20.39 -8.53
CA ALA A 162 -0.68 -21.75 -8.99
C ALA A 162 -1.58 -22.51 -8.00
N ALA A 163 -1.32 -22.40 -6.69
CA ALA A 163 -2.18 -23.01 -5.66
C ALA A 163 -3.62 -22.49 -5.71
N ARG A 164 -3.81 -21.19 -5.94
CA ARG A 164 -5.15 -20.59 -6.13
C ARG A 164 -5.87 -21.18 -7.34
N MET A 165 -5.16 -21.38 -8.45
CA MET A 165 -5.77 -22.01 -9.64
C MET A 165 -6.09 -23.48 -9.38
N ALA A 166 -5.20 -24.22 -8.73
CA ALA A 166 -5.45 -25.60 -8.32
C ALA A 166 -6.67 -25.70 -7.37
N GLN A 167 -6.84 -24.74 -6.45
CA GLN A 167 -8.00 -24.67 -5.57
C GLN A 167 -9.30 -24.45 -6.36
N LYS A 168 -9.32 -23.54 -7.33
CA LYS A 168 -10.47 -23.32 -8.22
C LYS A 168 -10.84 -24.57 -9.02
N LEU A 169 -9.86 -25.42 -9.33
CA LEU A 169 -10.03 -26.67 -10.03
C LEU A 169 -10.33 -27.87 -9.11
N ASN A 170 -10.45 -27.65 -7.79
CA ASN A 170 -10.65 -28.68 -6.77
C ASN A 170 -9.54 -29.76 -6.76
N GLN A 171 -8.31 -29.40 -7.12
CA GLN A 171 -7.15 -30.30 -7.15
C GLN A 171 -6.39 -30.27 -5.81
N GLY A 172 -6.96 -30.84 -4.76
CA GLY A 172 -6.46 -30.72 -3.37
C GLY A 172 -5.00 -31.15 -3.17
N ASP A 173 -4.54 -32.21 -3.82
CA ASP A 173 -3.13 -32.66 -3.71
C ASP A 173 -2.18 -31.62 -4.32
N ARG A 174 -2.55 -31.05 -5.46
CA ARG A 174 -1.78 -29.98 -6.10
C ARG A 174 -1.74 -28.71 -5.23
N VAL A 175 -2.86 -28.35 -4.61
CA VAL A 175 -2.90 -27.22 -3.67
C VAL A 175 -1.86 -27.44 -2.58
N ARG A 176 -1.89 -28.60 -1.89
CA ARG A 176 -0.95 -28.91 -0.81
C ARG A 176 0.51 -28.87 -1.25
N THR A 177 0.82 -29.53 -2.36
CA THR A 177 2.19 -29.60 -2.89
C THR A 177 2.71 -28.20 -3.28
N THR A 178 1.87 -27.39 -3.91
CA THR A 178 2.25 -26.08 -4.38
C THR A 178 2.37 -25.08 -3.23
N LEU A 179 1.50 -25.17 -2.21
CA LEU A 179 1.62 -24.33 -1.00
C LEU A 179 2.87 -24.69 -0.20
N ALA A 180 3.18 -25.99 -0.06
CA ALA A 180 4.43 -26.42 0.61
C ALA A 180 5.68 -25.88 -0.09
N LEU A 181 5.69 -25.87 -1.44
CA LEU A 181 6.76 -25.25 -2.21
C LEU A 181 6.82 -23.73 -1.99
N CYS A 182 5.67 -23.06 -1.99
CA CYS A 182 5.57 -21.62 -1.74
C CYS A 182 6.13 -21.25 -0.37
N MET A 183 5.72 -21.97 0.69
CA MET A 183 6.21 -21.77 2.05
C MET A 183 7.74 -21.87 2.09
N ARG A 184 8.30 -22.99 1.65
CA ARG A 184 9.75 -23.21 1.65
C ARG A 184 10.50 -22.07 0.94
N LEU A 185 10.06 -21.69 -0.27
CA LEU A 185 10.72 -20.63 -1.05
C LEU A 185 10.69 -19.26 -0.35
N LEU A 186 9.55 -18.93 0.27
CA LEU A 186 9.40 -17.65 0.95
C LEU A 186 10.11 -17.60 2.31
N GLU A 187 10.14 -18.69 3.06
CA GLU A 187 10.89 -18.83 4.31
C GLU A 187 12.39 -18.73 4.07
N GLU A 188 12.94 -19.60 3.20
CA GLU A 188 14.36 -19.61 2.87
C GLU A 188 14.83 -18.24 2.34
N GLU A 189 14.05 -17.60 1.48
CA GLU A 189 14.39 -16.28 0.94
C GLU A 189 14.23 -15.17 1.98
N GLY A 190 13.21 -15.24 2.84
CA GLY A 190 13.02 -14.33 3.95
C GLY A 190 14.21 -14.33 4.90
N ASP A 191 14.62 -15.51 5.33
CA ASP A 191 15.76 -15.71 6.22
C ASP A 191 17.08 -15.25 5.57
N ARG A 192 17.29 -15.59 4.29
CA ARG A 192 18.46 -15.14 3.53
C ARG A 192 18.55 -13.62 3.43
N ARG A 193 17.43 -12.95 3.14
CA ARG A 193 17.37 -11.50 3.07
C ARG A 193 17.60 -10.85 4.43
N GLU A 194 17.03 -11.41 5.47
CA GLU A 194 17.24 -10.91 6.83
C GLU A 194 18.71 -11.03 7.24
N GLN A 195 19.37 -12.16 6.98
CA GLN A 195 20.80 -12.33 7.22
C GLN A 195 21.66 -11.37 6.42
N ALA A 196 21.22 -11.01 5.21
CA ALA A 196 21.87 -10.00 4.39
C ALA A 196 21.55 -8.54 4.82
N GLY A 197 20.71 -8.33 5.84
CA GLY A 197 20.28 -7.02 6.31
C GLY A 197 19.13 -6.39 5.50
N ASP A 198 18.63 -7.06 4.46
CA ASP A 198 17.45 -6.62 3.69
C ASP A 198 16.15 -6.95 4.45
N LYS A 199 15.89 -6.19 5.51
CA LYS A 199 14.71 -6.37 6.34
C LYS A 199 13.39 -6.12 5.59
N ASP A 200 13.38 -5.21 4.62
CA ASP A 200 12.18 -4.91 3.83
C ASP A 200 11.87 -6.04 2.84
N GLY A 201 12.89 -6.61 2.23
CA GLY A 201 12.73 -7.79 1.38
C GLY A 201 12.28 -9.02 2.17
N ALA A 202 12.87 -9.27 3.35
CA ALA A 202 12.44 -10.33 4.26
C ALA A 202 10.99 -10.17 4.70
N PHE A 203 10.60 -8.96 5.09
CA PHE A 203 9.22 -8.63 5.45
C PHE A 203 8.21 -8.99 4.36
N ARG A 204 8.54 -8.72 3.08
CA ARG A 204 7.68 -9.09 1.94
C ARG A 204 7.53 -10.60 1.80
N CYS A 205 8.60 -11.36 2.01
CA CYS A 205 8.55 -12.81 1.99
C CYS A 205 7.63 -13.36 3.09
N TYR A 206 7.78 -12.88 4.32
CA TYR A 206 6.94 -13.32 5.44
C TYR A 206 5.46 -12.89 5.29
N LEU A 207 5.18 -11.76 4.65
CA LEU A 207 3.81 -11.43 4.26
C LEU A 207 3.22 -12.44 3.27
N GLY A 208 4.04 -13.04 2.42
CA GLY A 208 3.62 -14.13 1.54
C GLY A 208 3.14 -15.36 2.32
N LEU A 209 3.79 -15.71 3.43
CA LEU A 209 3.38 -16.81 4.32
C LEU A 209 1.99 -16.57 4.93
N VAL A 210 1.68 -15.34 5.29
CA VAL A 210 0.32 -14.99 5.74
C VAL A 210 -0.73 -15.37 4.68
N GLN A 211 -0.42 -15.20 3.39
CA GLN A 211 -1.36 -15.57 2.32
C GLN A 211 -1.45 -17.08 2.12
N VAL A 212 -0.36 -17.82 2.34
CA VAL A 212 -0.40 -19.28 2.35
C VAL A 212 -1.41 -19.77 3.38
N GLY A 213 -1.29 -19.33 4.62
CA GLY A 213 -2.20 -19.69 5.70
C GLY A 213 -3.67 -19.33 5.41
N ARG A 214 -3.91 -18.21 4.73
CA ARG A 214 -5.27 -17.81 4.29
C ARG A 214 -5.86 -18.74 3.23
N ILE A 215 -5.06 -19.20 2.29
CA ILE A 215 -5.51 -20.12 1.23
C ILE A 215 -5.76 -21.50 1.82
N ASP A 216 -4.84 -21.99 2.63
CA ASP A 216 -4.90 -23.30 3.27
C ASP A 216 -5.90 -23.33 4.46
N LYS A 217 -6.28 -22.18 4.97
CA LYS A 217 -7.04 -21.99 6.21
C LYS A 217 -6.34 -22.66 7.41
N SER A 218 -5.02 -22.69 7.38
CA SER A 218 -4.17 -23.21 8.44
C SER A 218 -3.57 -22.07 9.24
N TYR A 219 -3.57 -22.22 10.58
CA TYR A 219 -3.09 -21.18 11.49
C TYR A 219 -1.56 -21.07 11.48
N GLU A 220 -0.84 -22.18 11.39
CA GLU A 220 0.62 -22.24 11.59
C GLU A 220 1.40 -21.31 10.61
N PRO A 221 1.31 -21.44 9.27
CA PRO A 221 2.03 -20.55 8.36
C PRO A 221 1.53 -19.11 8.45
N PHE A 222 0.26 -18.94 8.77
CA PHE A 222 -0.34 -17.63 8.99
C PHE A 222 0.30 -16.92 10.21
N ALA A 223 0.41 -17.62 11.34
CA ALA A 223 1.01 -17.10 12.56
C ALA A 223 2.50 -16.81 12.36
N GLU A 224 3.22 -17.71 11.72
CA GLU A 224 4.65 -17.54 11.42
C GLU A 224 4.90 -16.27 10.60
N GLY A 225 4.13 -16.06 9.55
CA GLY A 225 4.22 -14.85 8.73
C GLY A 225 4.04 -13.56 9.53
N TYR A 226 3.00 -13.49 10.37
CA TYR A 226 2.75 -12.31 11.21
C TYR A 226 3.82 -12.11 12.29
N LEU A 227 4.22 -13.16 12.98
CA LEU A 227 5.22 -13.07 14.05
C LEU A 227 6.56 -12.58 13.51
N ASN A 228 6.99 -13.06 12.35
CA ASN A 228 8.20 -12.59 11.69
C ASN A 228 8.07 -11.12 11.25
N CYS A 229 6.94 -10.71 10.68
CA CYS A 229 6.67 -9.32 10.34
C CYS A 229 6.74 -8.41 11.59
N ILE A 230 6.08 -8.78 12.68
CA ILE A 230 6.09 -8.06 13.96
C ILE A 230 7.51 -7.99 14.54
N ARG A 231 8.27 -9.08 14.47
CA ARG A 231 9.66 -9.13 14.93
C ARG A 231 10.54 -8.12 14.17
N ILE A 232 10.43 -8.09 12.84
CA ILE A 232 11.16 -7.13 12.01
C ILE A 232 10.77 -5.68 12.36
N LEU A 233 9.48 -5.39 12.50
CA LEU A 233 9.01 -4.06 12.87
C LEU A 233 9.55 -3.61 14.25
N LYS A 234 9.58 -4.52 15.23
CA LYS A 234 10.20 -4.27 16.55
C LYS A 234 11.69 -3.95 16.44
N GLN A 235 12.42 -4.71 15.61
CA GLN A 235 13.86 -4.49 15.38
C GLN A 235 14.15 -3.17 14.66
N LYS A 236 13.21 -2.70 13.83
CA LYS A 236 13.31 -1.39 13.14
C LYS A 236 12.88 -0.23 14.03
N GLY A 237 12.33 -0.50 15.21
CA GLY A 237 11.76 0.53 16.07
C GLY A 237 10.43 1.11 15.57
N ASP A 238 9.77 0.47 14.64
CA ASP A 238 8.49 0.87 14.04
C ASP A 238 7.32 0.55 14.98
N ARG A 239 7.22 1.28 16.10
CA ARG A 239 6.25 1.01 17.17
C ARG A 239 4.82 1.10 16.69
N PHE A 240 4.51 2.09 15.87
CA PHE A 240 3.19 2.33 15.33
C PHE A 240 2.70 1.17 14.46
N PHE A 241 3.52 0.73 13.50
CA PHE A 241 3.19 -0.42 12.65
C PHE A 241 3.19 -1.74 13.43
N THR A 242 4.07 -1.90 14.41
CA THR A 242 4.06 -3.08 15.27
C THR A 242 2.69 -3.28 15.93
N ILE A 243 2.10 -2.21 16.46
CA ILE A 243 0.76 -2.26 17.08
C ILE A 243 -0.31 -2.57 16.04
N GLN A 244 -0.25 -1.97 14.86
CA GLN A 244 -1.19 -2.26 13.77
C GLN A 244 -1.13 -3.73 13.34
N TYR A 245 0.06 -4.29 13.19
CA TYR A 245 0.24 -5.68 12.81
C TYR A 245 -0.25 -6.66 13.89
N TYR A 246 -0.04 -6.34 15.16
CA TYR A 246 -0.66 -7.10 16.24
C TYR A 246 -2.19 -7.10 16.12
N TYR A 247 -2.77 -5.94 15.87
CA TYR A 247 -4.22 -5.81 15.76
C TYR A 247 -4.79 -6.60 14.57
N ASP A 248 -4.13 -6.52 13.41
CA ASP A 248 -4.51 -7.29 12.23
C ASP A 248 -4.36 -8.81 12.46
N PHE A 249 -3.29 -9.21 13.16
CA PHE A 249 -3.06 -10.62 13.50
C PHE A 249 -4.12 -11.15 14.46
N ILE A 250 -4.49 -10.38 15.48
CA ILE A 250 -5.56 -10.70 16.41
C ILE A 250 -6.90 -10.90 15.67
N ALA A 251 -7.27 -9.92 14.82
CA ALA A 251 -8.51 -10.00 14.06
C ALA A 251 -8.57 -11.22 13.15
N ALA A 252 -7.47 -11.53 12.50
CA ALA A 252 -7.39 -12.68 11.61
C ALA A 252 -7.34 -14.02 12.37
N SER A 253 -6.74 -14.07 13.58
CA SER A 253 -6.78 -15.25 14.47
C SER A 253 -8.20 -15.51 14.99
N ASP A 254 -8.95 -14.45 15.29
CA ASP A 254 -10.35 -14.57 15.70
C ASP A 254 -11.23 -15.11 14.56
N GLU A 255 -11.01 -14.65 13.32
CA GLU A 255 -11.67 -15.21 12.13
C GLU A 255 -11.42 -16.72 11.93
N LEU A 256 -10.25 -17.22 12.35
CA LEU A 256 -9.90 -18.64 12.31
C LEU A 256 -10.40 -19.44 13.55
N GLY A 257 -10.96 -18.77 14.55
CA GLY A 257 -11.47 -19.38 15.77
C GLY A 257 -10.40 -19.73 16.82
N GLU A 258 -9.18 -19.20 16.67
CA GLU A 258 -8.02 -19.46 17.53
C GLU A 258 -8.05 -18.61 18.81
N LEU A 259 -9.08 -18.79 19.65
CA LEU A 259 -9.35 -17.94 20.82
C LEU A 259 -8.19 -17.87 21.82
N HIS A 260 -7.45 -18.97 22.02
CA HIS A 260 -6.29 -18.97 22.91
C HIS A 260 -5.20 -18.04 22.36
N SER A 261 -4.92 -18.13 21.06
CA SER A 261 -3.96 -17.25 20.38
C SER A 261 -4.41 -15.79 20.40
N VAL A 262 -5.72 -15.53 20.22
CA VAL A 262 -6.30 -14.18 20.34
C VAL A 262 -6.01 -13.58 21.71
N ALA A 263 -6.22 -14.36 22.80
CA ALA A 263 -5.97 -13.89 24.16
C ALA A 263 -4.48 -13.58 24.42
N GLU A 264 -3.59 -14.48 23.98
CA GLU A 264 -2.13 -14.28 24.11
C GLU A 264 -1.64 -13.07 23.27
N LEU A 265 -2.12 -12.92 22.03
CA LEU A 265 -1.74 -11.82 21.17
C LEU A 265 -2.19 -10.47 21.71
N HIS A 266 -3.41 -10.39 22.26
CA HIS A 266 -3.86 -9.19 22.96
C HIS A 266 -2.98 -8.87 24.17
N ARG A 267 -2.58 -9.87 24.95
CA ARG A 267 -1.68 -9.69 26.10
C ARG A 267 -0.31 -9.16 25.65
N GLU A 268 0.29 -9.81 24.64
CA GLU A 268 1.58 -9.36 24.09
C GLU A 268 1.54 -7.95 23.49
N ALA A 269 0.47 -7.63 22.75
CA ALA A 269 0.25 -6.31 22.21
C ALA A 269 0.14 -5.26 23.31
N GLY A 270 -0.59 -5.55 24.38
CA GLY A 270 -0.74 -4.68 25.54
C GLY A 270 0.57 -4.48 26.31
N GLU A 271 1.34 -5.55 26.52
CA GLU A 271 2.66 -5.47 27.15
C GLU A 271 3.67 -4.66 26.29
N TYR A 272 3.65 -4.88 24.98
CA TYR A 272 4.46 -4.11 24.06
C TYR A 272 4.04 -2.64 24.05
N ALA A 273 2.74 -2.36 23.91
CA ALA A 273 2.19 -1.00 23.94
C ALA A 273 2.60 -0.26 25.21
N ARG A 274 2.51 -0.91 26.38
CA ARG A 274 2.93 -0.31 27.68
C ARG A 274 4.43 -0.04 27.70
N ARG A 275 5.25 -0.96 27.21
CA ARG A 275 6.72 -0.80 27.17
C ARG A 275 7.14 0.40 26.34
N VAL A 276 6.46 0.64 25.21
CA VAL A 276 6.78 1.74 24.29
C VAL A 276 6.00 3.02 24.58
N GLY A 277 5.17 3.04 25.65
CA GLY A 277 4.41 4.23 26.05
C GLY A 277 3.20 4.54 25.16
N PHE A 278 2.64 3.54 24.48
CA PHE A 278 1.47 3.72 23.63
C PHE A 278 0.17 3.70 24.45
N ILE A 279 -0.70 4.68 24.26
CA ILE A 279 -1.86 4.93 25.15
C ILE A 279 -2.92 3.84 25.15
N TYR A 280 -2.94 2.96 24.16
CA TYR A 280 -3.93 1.87 24.06
C TYR A 280 -3.50 0.56 24.75
N ALA A 281 -2.46 0.60 25.60
CA ALA A 281 -2.00 -0.57 26.34
C ALA A 281 -3.12 -1.21 27.18
N ASP A 282 -3.89 -0.37 27.88
CA ASP A 282 -4.98 -0.82 28.73
C ASP A 282 -6.14 -1.43 27.92
N TYR A 283 -6.40 -0.92 26.71
CA TYR A 283 -7.35 -1.54 25.79
C TYR A 283 -6.96 -2.99 25.47
N PHE A 284 -5.74 -3.21 24.99
CA PHE A 284 -5.30 -4.57 24.65
C PHE A 284 -5.28 -5.52 25.84
N LEU A 285 -4.86 -5.06 27.01
CA LEU A 285 -4.85 -5.88 28.22
C LEU A 285 -6.27 -6.23 28.72
N THR A 286 -7.23 -5.32 28.58
CA THR A 286 -8.64 -5.60 28.90
C THR A 286 -9.22 -6.62 27.92
N GLU A 287 -9.00 -6.43 26.61
CA GLU A 287 -9.43 -7.40 25.59
C GLU A 287 -8.77 -8.79 25.79
N ALA A 288 -7.49 -8.83 26.21
CA ALA A 288 -6.83 -10.08 26.57
C ALA A 288 -7.55 -10.80 27.72
N ALA A 289 -7.89 -10.07 28.77
CA ALA A 289 -8.60 -10.64 29.91
C ALA A 289 -9.98 -11.18 29.51
N GLU A 290 -10.74 -10.41 28.72
CA GLU A 290 -12.05 -10.84 28.19
C GLU A 290 -11.93 -12.09 27.28
N ALA A 291 -10.88 -12.15 26.44
CA ALA A 291 -10.62 -13.31 25.61
C ALA A 291 -10.27 -14.54 26.47
N TRP A 292 -9.48 -14.39 27.53
CA TRP A 292 -9.18 -15.47 28.47
C TRP A 292 -10.44 -15.95 29.20
N LEU A 293 -11.36 -15.07 29.57
CA LEU A 293 -12.65 -15.46 30.12
C LEU A 293 -13.49 -16.29 29.14
N LYS A 294 -13.45 -15.95 27.84
CA LYS A 294 -14.08 -16.75 26.79
C LYS A 294 -13.44 -18.13 26.67
N VAL A 295 -12.10 -18.23 26.72
CA VAL A 295 -11.37 -19.49 26.72
C VAL A 295 -11.78 -20.35 27.92
N ALA A 296 -11.81 -19.79 29.13
CA ALA A 296 -12.26 -20.48 30.36
C ALA A 296 -13.69 -21.02 30.25
N ARG A 297 -14.61 -20.19 29.74
CA ARG A 297 -16.01 -20.59 29.52
C ARG A 297 -16.10 -21.76 28.53
N MET A 298 -15.45 -21.66 27.37
CA MET A 298 -15.47 -22.74 26.38
C MET A 298 -14.82 -24.02 26.90
N ALA A 299 -13.76 -23.93 27.69
CA ALA A 299 -13.13 -25.08 28.31
C ALA A 299 -14.11 -25.77 29.28
N THR A 300 -14.86 -24.99 30.07
CA THR A 300 -15.91 -25.52 30.99
C THR A 300 -17.05 -26.18 30.21
N GLU A 301 -17.57 -25.54 29.17
CA GLU A 301 -18.65 -26.07 28.32
C GLU A 301 -18.28 -27.37 27.62
N LYS A 302 -16.99 -27.53 27.24
CA LYS A 302 -16.45 -28.74 26.64
C LYS A 302 -16.04 -29.81 27.66
N GLY A 303 -16.25 -29.60 28.95
CA GLY A 303 -15.86 -30.52 30.01
C GLY A 303 -14.34 -30.79 30.09
N GLN A 304 -13.54 -29.80 29.76
CA GLN A 304 -12.08 -29.90 29.89
C GLN A 304 -11.62 -29.89 31.33
N SER A 305 -10.35 -30.23 31.60
CA SER A 305 -9.86 -30.36 32.97
C SER A 305 -9.99 -29.03 33.75
N PRO A 306 -10.29 -29.10 35.06
CA PRO A 306 -10.37 -27.90 35.92
C PRO A 306 -9.08 -27.08 35.92
N GLU A 307 -7.91 -27.73 35.72
CA GLU A 307 -6.61 -27.06 35.66
C GLU A 307 -6.48 -26.14 34.42
N LEU A 308 -7.06 -26.53 33.28
CA LEU A 308 -7.07 -25.69 32.08
C LEU A 308 -7.95 -24.46 32.28
N VAL A 309 -9.12 -24.64 32.93
CA VAL A 309 -10.00 -23.53 33.28
C VAL A 309 -9.33 -22.61 34.31
N GLU A 310 -8.68 -23.18 35.34
CA GLU A 310 -7.91 -22.44 36.33
C GLU A 310 -6.83 -21.57 35.68
N ASN A 311 -6.04 -22.13 34.75
CA ASN A 311 -4.98 -21.41 34.06
C ASN A 311 -5.53 -20.23 33.23
N ALA A 312 -6.63 -20.43 32.51
CA ALA A 312 -7.25 -19.38 31.72
C ALA A 312 -7.79 -18.24 32.61
N LEU A 313 -8.45 -18.58 33.73
CA LEU A 313 -8.92 -17.58 34.68
C LEU A 313 -7.78 -16.81 35.37
N LEU A 314 -6.67 -17.50 35.71
CA LEU A 314 -5.48 -16.85 36.27
C LEU A 314 -4.80 -15.91 35.25
N ALA A 315 -4.80 -16.28 33.96
CA ALA A 315 -4.34 -15.40 32.90
C ALA A 315 -5.21 -14.13 32.79
N ALA A 316 -6.53 -14.29 32.87
CA ALA A 316 -7.45 -13.14 32.94
C ALA A 316 -7.18 -12.25 34.16
N VAL A 317 -7.00 -12.85 35.35
CA VAL A 317 -6.60 -12.12 36.58
C VAL A 317 -5.33 -11.31 36.36
N SER A 318 -4.33 -11.91 35.75
CA SER A 318 -3.06 -11.23 35.46
C SER A 318 -3.27 -9.98 34.59
N CYS A 319 -4.10 -10.08 33.56
CA CYS A 319 -4.39 -8.97 32.66
C CYS A 319 -5.23 -7.87 33.36
N PHE A 320 -6.28 -8.20 34.08
CA PHE A 320 -7.10 -7.25 34.85
C PHE A 320 -6.30 -6.55 35.95
N ASN A 321 -5.42 -7.25 36.65
CA ASN A 321 -4.52 -6.63 37.65
C ASN A 321 -3.65 -5.56 37.02
N ARG A 322 -3.12 -5.79 35.81
CA ARG A 322 -2.29 -4.81 35.10
C ARG A 322 -3.05 -3.53 34.75
N VAL A 323 -4.34 -3.63 34.51
CA VAL A 323 -5.20 -2.47 34.25
C VAL A 323 -5.90 -1.97 35.52
N GLN A 324 -5.58 -2.53 36.68
CA GLN A 324 -6.14 -2.14 37.99
C GLN A 324 -7.67 -2.26 38.02
N ASP A 325 -8.24 -3.31 37.42
CA ASP A 325 -9.67 -3.61 37.45
C ASP A 325 -9.98 -4.62 38.54
N ASP A 326 -9.93 -4.16 39.79
CA ASP A 326 -10.15 -4.99 40.97
C ASP A 326 -11.51 -5.69 41.01
N LYS A 327 -12.52 -5.09 40.38
CA LYS A 327 -13.86 -5.69 40.27
C LYS A 327 -13.86 -6.98 39.45
N ASN A 328 -13.24 -6.94 38.25
CA ASN A 328 -13.16 -8.11 37.39
C ASN A 328 -12.14 -9.14 37.91
N VAL A 329 -11.08 -8.69 38.60
CA VAL A 329 -10.19 -9.60 39.34
C VAL A 329 -10.96 -10.37 40.42
N ALA A 330 -11.78 -9.71 41.25
CA ALA A 330 -12.60 -10.37 42.25
C ALA A 330 -13.58 -11.39 41.63
N HIS A 331 -14.21 -11.00 40.51
CA HIS A 331 -15.11 -11.89 39.77
C HIS A 331 -14.38 -13.16 39.24
N CYS A 332 -13.16 -13.02 38.71
CA CYS A 332 -12.37 -14.19 38.32
C CYS A 332 -12.04 -15.10 39.49
N TYR A 333 -11.68 -14.55 40.67
CA TYR A 333 -11.41 -15.36 41.85
C TYR A 333 -12.67 -16.06 42.38
N THR A 334 -13.85 -15.44 42.27
CA THR A 334 -15.13 -16.09 42.57
C THR A 334 -15.37 -17.30 41.66
N GLN A 335 -15.10 -17.18 40.37
CA GLN A 335 -15.18 -18.32 39.44
C GLN A 335 -14.17 -19.42 39.78
N LEU A 336 -12.93 -19.05 40.11
CA LEU A 336 -11.87 -19.98 40.52
C LEU A 336 -12.27 -20.77 41.79
N ALA A 337 -12.89 -20.13 42.77
CA ALA A 337 -13.37 -20.78 43.98
C ALA A 337 -14.50 -21.81 43.71
N GLY A 338 -15.25 -21.63 42.61
CA GLY A 338 -16.30 -22.54 42.16
C GLY A 338 -15.83 -23.76 41.38
N LEU A 339 -14.56 -23.84 40.96
CA LEU A 339 -14.02 -24.96 40.22
C LEU A 339 -13.84 -26.21 41.11
N ASP A 340 -13.79 -27.38 40.50
CA ASP A 340 -13.48 -28.64 41.21
C ASP A 340 -11.95 -28.77 41.44
N LEU A 341 -11.46 -28.03 42.41
CA LEU A 341 -10.09 -27.97 42.89
C LEU A 341 -9.97 -28.41 44.32
N SER A 342 -8.74 -28.51 44.85
CA SER A 342 -8.53 -28.85 46.27
C SER A 342 -9.12 -27.77 47.18
N ASP A 343 -9.67 -28.18 48.35
CA ASP A 343 -10.30 -27.30 49.32
C ASP A 343 -9.40 -26.12 49.74
N LYS A 344 -8.10 -26.38 49.86
CA LYS A 344 -7.11 -25.33 50.16
C LYS A 344 -7.06 -24.26 49.09
N LYS A 345 -7.12 -24.62 47.79
CA LYS A 345 -7.14 -23.64 46.67
C LYS A 345 -8.45 -22.88 46.66
N LYS A 346 -9.59 -23.59 46.82
CA LYS A 346 -10.95 -22.97 46.88
C LYS A 346 -11.03 -21.92 47.99
N ALA A 347 -10.61 -22.27 49.21
CA ALA A 347 -10.61 -21.33 50.35
C ALA A 347 -9.74 -20.09 50.03
N ARG A 348 -8.53 -20.29 49.52
CA ARG A 348 -7.65 -19.18 49.15
C ARG A 348 -8.27 -18.25 48.08
N TYR A 349 -8.90 -18.80 47.04
CA TYR A 349 -9.54 -17.99 46.00
C TYR A 349 -10.77 -17.25 46.53
N SER A 350 -11.55 -17.87 47.44
CA SER A 350 -12.69 -17.24 48.12
C SER A 350 -12.27 -16.05 49.00
N ASP A 351 -11.16 -16.20 49.75
CA ASP A 351 -10.63 -15.13 50.58
C ASP A 351 -10.16 -13.94 49.72
N LEU A 352 -9.42 -14.22 48.63
CA LEU A 352 -8.96 -13.21 47.68
C LEU A 352 -10.13 -12.47 47.01
N ALA A 353 -11.17 -13.19 46.60
CA ALA A 353 -12.38 -12.59 46.04
C ALA A 353 -13.02 -11.59 47.01
N THR A 354 -13.21 -12.04 48.28
CA THR A 354 -13.83 -11.21 49.34
C THR A 354 -13.03 -9.94 49.63
N ASP A 355 -11.73 -10.06 49.73
CA ASP A 355 -10.87 -8.90 50.02
C ASP A 355 -10.87 -7.89 48.86
N LEU A 356 -10.84 -8.35 47.62
CA LEU A 356 -10.89 -7.51 46.43
C LEU A 356 -12.27 -6.85 46.24
N GLU A 357 -13.37 -7.54 46.54
CA GLU A 357 -14.70 -6.92 46.54
C GLU A 357 -14.79 -5.77 47.52
N ARG A 358 -14.18 -5.91 48.70
CA ARG A 358 -14.11 -4.82 49.70
C ARG A 358 -13.27 -3.63 49.21
N LEU A 359 -12.20 -3.89 48.47
CA LEU A 359 -11.36 -2.84 47.86
C LEU A 359 -12.10 -2.15 46.71
N ALA A 360 -12.70 -2.91 45.82
CA ALA A 360 -13.49 -2.42 44.69
C ALA A 360 -14.68 -1.56 45.12
N ALA A 361 -15.34 -1.91 46.24
CA ALA A 361 -16.46 -1.12 46.78
C ALA A 361 -16.03 0.27 47.30
N LYS A 362 -14.75 0.48 47.60
CA LYS A 362 -14.17 1.76 48.02
C LYS A 362 -13.58 2.58 46.91
N ALA A 363 -13.36 1.96 45.74
CA ALA A 363 -12.75 2.64 44.58
C ALA A 363 -13.79 3.51 43.87
N THR A 364 -13.44 4.75 43.56
CA THR A 364 -14.22 5.56 42.62
C THR A 364 -14.09 4.94 41.22
N GLY A 365 -15.24 4.69 40.60
CA GLY A 365 -15.28 4.01 39.29
C GLY A 365 -14.28 4.58 38.28
N ARG A 366 -13.54 3.69 37.66
CA ARG A 366 -12.60 4.05 36.56
C ARG A 366 -13.37 4.13 35.24
N ASP A 367 -13.03 5.13 34.42
CA ASP A 367 -13.54 5.18 33.06
C ASP A 367 -13.03 3.94 32.28
N PRO A 368 -13.90 3.31 31.46
CA PRO A 368 -13.45 2.19 30.63
C PRO A 368 -12.32 2.64 29.69
N PRO A 369 -11.38 1.75 29.36
CA PRO A 369 -10.31 2.08 28.43
C PRO A 369 -10.88 2.51 27.08
N ALA A 370 -10.24 3.47 26.40
CA ALA A 370 -10.70 3.91 25.08
C ALA A 370 -10.61 2.76 24.09
N ALA A 371 -11.68 2.57 23.33
CA ALA A 371 -11.69 1.62 22.24
C ALA A 371 -10.57 1.93 21.24
N PHE A 372 -9.91 0.87 20.77
CA PHE A 372 -8.87 1.01 19.76
C PHE A 372 -9.49 1.53 18.46
N PRO A 373 -8.89 2.58 17.83
CA PRO A 373 -9.49 3.22 16.67
C PRO A 373 -9.58 2.29 15.47
N GLU A 374 -10.72 2.27 14.81
CA GLU A 374 -10.96 1.39 13.67
C GLU A 374 -10.07 1.70 12.46
N TYR A 375 -9.61 2.95 12.31
CA TYR A 375 -8.68 3.33 11.25
C TYR A 375 -7.28 2.71 11.37
N PHE A 376 -6.91 2.15 12.54
CA PHE A 376 -5.73 1.31 12.69
C PHE A 376 -5.90 -0.08 12.09
N ARG A 377 -7.13 -0.52 11.81
CA ARG A 377 -7.38 -1.78 11.13
C ARG A 377 -6.85 -1.71 9.70
N ARG A 378 -5.74 -2.34 9.48
CA ARG A 378 -5.20 -2.54 8.14
C ARG A 378 -5.54 -3.93 7.68
N ARG A 379 -6.33 -4.00 6.62
CA ARG A 379 -6.41 -5.24 5.89
C ARG A 379 -5.10 -5.43 5.14
N LEU A 380 -4.44 -6.56 5.39
CA LEU A 380 -3.29 -6.95 4.58
C LEU A 380 -3.67 -6.94 3.10
N PRO A 381 -2.71 -6.63 2.22
CA PRO A 381 -2.95 -6.60 0.79
C PRO A 381 -3.63 -7.87 0.30
N VAL A 382 -4.72 -7.71 -0.45
CA VAL A 382 -5.42 -8.81 -1.11
C VAL A 382 -4.56 -9.45 -2.22
N GLN A 383 -4.94 -10.64 -2.65
CA GLN A 383 -4.26 -11.45 -3.66
C GLN A 383 -3.80 -10.70 -4.92
N GLU A 384 -4.53 -9.67 -5.35
CA GLU A 384 -4.20 -8.86 -6.53
C GLU A 384 -2.81 -8.21 -6.46
N ILE A 385 -2.30 -7.92 -5.26
CA ILE A 385 -0.95 -7.33 -5.11
C ILE A 385 0.13 -8.35 -5.48
N TRP A 386 -0.07 -9.62 -5.14
CA TRP A 386 0.88 -10.69 -5.47
C TRP A 386 0.94 -10.95 -6.97
N VAL A 387 -0.20 -10.91 -7.65
CA VAL A 387 -0.27 -10.94 -9.12
C VAL A 387 0.40 -9.70 -9.71
N ARG A 388 0.19 -8.53 -9.11
CA ARG A 388 0.82 -7.29 -9.57
C ARG A 388 2.34 -7.38 -9.54
N ASP A 389 2.93 -7.87 -8.48
CA ASP A 389 4.39 -7.97 -8.36
C ASP A 389 4.98 -8.92 -9.41
N LEU A 390 4.28 -10.02 -9.74
CA LEU A 390 4.67 -10.91 -10.84
C LEU A 390 4.60 -10.21 -12.21
N LEU A 391 3.51 -9.49 -12.49
CA LEU A 391 3.33 -8.76 -13.74
C LEU A 391 4.34 -7.61 -13.85
N GLU A 392 4.55 -6.89 -12.76
CA GLU A 392 5.54 -5.81 -12.72
C GLU A 392 6.97 -6.32 -13.00
N ALA A 393 7.31 -7.52 -12.55
CA ALA A 393 8.61 -8.12 -12.87
C ALA A 393 8.80 -8.43 -14.36
N GLU A 394 7.71 -8.67 -15.10
CA GLU A 394 7.72 -8.93 -16.54
C GLU A 394 7.47 -7.66 -17.39
N ASN A 395 7.01 -6.57 -16.79
CA ASN A 395 6.81 -5.30 -17.49
C ASN A 395 8.15 -4.66 -17.89
N GLY A 396 8.14 -3.94 -19.00
CA GLY A 396 9.26 -3.10 -19.41
C GLY A 396 9.47 -1.92 -18.45
N SER A 397 10.71 -1.46 -18.35
CA SER A 397 11.07 -0.24 -17.61
C SER A 397 11.12 0.99 -18.49
N ASP A 398 10.90 0.83 -19.81
CA ASP A 398 10.92 1.92 -20.78
C ASP A 398 9.61 2.71 -20.83
N ILE A 399 9.71 3.92 -21.39
CA ILE A 399 8.54 4.81 -21.57
C ILE A 399 7.47 4.18 -22.46
N PRO A 400 7.82 3.58 -23.62
CA PRO A 400 6.82 2.94 -24.49
C PRO A 400 5.96 1.89 -23.81
N ASP A 401 6.54 1.03 -22.99
CA ASP A 401 5.78 0.01 -22.25
C ASP A 401 4.85 0.64 -21.19
N ALA A 402 5.42 1.57 -20.39
CA ALA A 402 4.66 2.24 -19.34
C ALA A 402 3.46 3.04 -19.88
N VAL A 403 3.67 3.86 -20.91
CA VAL A 403 2.59 4.65 -21.52
C VAL A 403 1.58 3.77 -22.26
N GLY A 404 2.05 2.69 -22.89
CA GLY A 404 1.17 1.71 -23.53
C GLY A 404 0.20 1.07 -22.55
N ARG A 405 0.66 0.68 -21.36
CA ARG A 405 -0.20 0.16 -20.29
C ARG A 405 -1.27 1.16 -19.87
N LEU A 406 -0.91 2.43 -19.77
CA LEU A 406 -1.83 3.52 -19.40
C LEU A 406 -2.84 3.83 -20.49
N ILE A 407 -2.41 3.85 -21.75
CA ILE A 407 -3.29 4.06 -22.90
C ILE A 407 -4.30 2.90 -23.02
N GLY A 408 -3.83 1.67 -22.84
CA GLY A 408 -4.65 0.47 -23.00
C GLY A 408 -5.61 0.19 -21.85
N ASP A 409 -5.37 0.72 -20.65
CA ASP A 409 -6.23 0.50 -19.48
C ASP A 409 -7.41 1.48 -19.41
N HIS A 410 -8.30 1.41 -20.40
CA HIS A 410 -9.47 2.27 -20.51
C HIS A 410 -10.52 2.08 -19.40
N LYS A 411 -10.40 1.02 -18.59
CA LYS A 411 -11.33 0.73 -17.49
C LYS A 411 -10.92 1.39 -16.18
N ASN A 412 -9.63 1.47 -15.91
CA ASN A 412 -9.10 1.95 -14.63
C ASN A 412 -8.40 3.30 -14.76
N VAL A 413 -8.03 3.71 -15.97
CA VAL A 413 -7.35 4.99 -16.24
C VAL A 413 -8.32 5.98 -16.86
N TRP A 414 -8.47 7.13 -16.22
CA TRP A 414 -9.37 8.19 -16.69
C TRP A 414 -8.96 8.72 -18.06
N GLU A 415 -9.94 9.12 -18.86
CA GLU A 415 -9.73 9.59 -20.23
C GLU A 415 -8.67 10.70 -20.34
N VAL A 416 -8.70 11.69 -19.45
CA VAL A 416 -7.69 12.76 -19.41
C VAL A 416 -6.28 12.22 -19.18
N GLN A 417 -6.14 11.16 -18.39
CA GLN A 417 -4.85 10.53 -18.15
C GLN A 417 -4.40 9.71 -19.37
N ARG A 418 -5.31 9.01 -20.05
CA ARG A 418 -5.03 8.30 -21.30
C ARG A 418 -4.57 9.26 -22.40
N ARG A 419 -5.21 10.44 -22.55
CA ARG A 419 -4.80 11.51 -23.47
C ARG A 419 -3.38 11.99 -23.16
N LYS A 420 -3.06 12.24 -21.88
CA LYS A 420 -1.71 12.61 -21.46
C LYS A 420 -0.69 11.52 -21.78
N ALA A 421 -1.01 10.24 -21.52
CA ALA A 421 -0.14 9.12 -21.84
C ALA A 421 0.12 9.03 -23.35
N LEU A 422 -0.91 9.23 -24.17
CA LEU A 422 -0.76 9.28 -25.61
C LEU A 422 0.23 10.39 -26.03
N LEU A 423 0.08 11.60 -25.51
CA LEU A 423 0.99 12.71 -25.82
C LEU A 423 2.43 12.42 -25.39
N ILE A 424 2.65 11.83 -24.22
CA ILE A 424 3.98 11.41 -23.77
C ILE A 424 4.57 10.39 -24.76
N SER A 425 3.78 9.40 -25.18
CA SER A 425 4.21 8.40 -26.16
C SER A 425 4.63 9.05 -27.49
N LEU A 426 3.83 9.98 -28.00
CA LEU A 426 4.11 10.66 -29.26
C LEU A 426 5.34 11.58 -29.16
N THR A 427 5.52 12.26 -28.01
CA THR A 427 6.71 13.09 -27.74
C THR A 427 7.97 12.24 -27.66
N TYR A 428 7.90 11.07 -27.03
CA TYR A 428 9.00 10.12 -26.98
C TYR A 428 9.36 9.60 -28.38
N ASP A 429 8.34 9.22 -29.17
CA ASP A 429 8.55 8.77 -30.54
C ASP A 429 9.21 9.86 -31.43
N ASP A 430 8.89 11.14 -31.21
CA ASP A 430 9.56 12.25 -31.88
C ASP A 430 11.03 12.37 -31.47
N HIS A 431 11.33 12.23 -30.18
CA HIS A 431 12.69 12.26 -29.68
C HIS A 431 13.54 11.16 -30.35
N ILE A 432 13.02 9.95 -30.43
CA ILE A 432 13.70 8.82 -31.10
C ILE A 432 13.82 9.05 -32.60
N ALA A 433 12.78 9.55 -33.27
CA ALA A 433 12.79 9.83 -34.70
C ALA A 433 13.80 10.94 -35.07
N ALA A 434 14.08 11.87 -34.15
CA ALA A 434 15.12 12.89 -34.29
C ALA A 434 16.54 12.38 -33.99
N GLY A 435 16.73 11.08 -33.73
CA GLY A 435 18.01 10.48 -33.37
C GLY A 435 18.40 10.64 -31.91
N GLY A 436 17.44 10.95 -31.05
CA GLY A 436 17.62 11.05 -29.59
C GLY A 436 17.93 9.71 -28.94
N ASP A 437 18.69 9.74 -27.85
CA ASP A 437 19.06 8.57 -27.05
C ASP A 437 17.86 8.09 -26.22
N PRO A 438 17.45 6.83 -26.35
CA PRO A 438 16.37 6.26 -25.52
C PRO A 438 16.62 6.36 -24.00
N GLU A 439 17.89 6.37 -23.58
CA GLU A 439 18.31 6.43 -22.18
C GLU A 439 18.43 7.86 -21.66
N ARG A 440 18.59 8.84 -22.56
CA ARG A 440 18.75 10.27 -22.24
C ARG A 440 17.61 11.10 -22.76
N VAL A 441 16.47 10.97 -22.10
CA VAL A 441 15.26 11.70 -22.48
C VAL A 441 15.30 13.17 -22.06
N PRO A 442 14.66 14.07 -22.81
CA PRO A 442 14.58 15.48 -22.48
C PRO A 442 13.91 15.73 -21.09
N PRO A 443 14.35 16.75 -20.33
CA PRO A 443 13.75 17.13 -19.04
C PRO A 443 12.23 17.30 -19.10
N ALA A 444 11.69 17.86 -20.17
CA ALA A 444 10.25 18.04 -20.37
C ALA A 444 9.48 16.71 -20.40
N LEU A 445 10.10 15.63 -20.84
CA LEU A 445 9.50 14.30 -20.82
C LEU A 445 9.48 13.72 -19.41
N ILE A 446 10.55 13.94 -18.62
CA ILE A 446 10.59 13.59 -17.19
C ILE A 446 9.48 14.32 -16.42
N GLU A 447 9.31 15.61 -16.67
CA GLU A 447 8.26 16.43 -16.05
C GLU A 447 6.86 15.94 -16.43
N SER A 448 6.66 15.58 -17.70
CA SER A 448 5.37 15.05 -18.17
C SER A 448 5.03 13.71 -17.53
N LEU A 449 6.01 12.81 -17.38
CA LEU A 449 5.86 11.53 -16.69
C LEU A 449 5.57 11.73 -15.21
N ALA A 450 6.33 12.59 -14.53
CA ALA A 450 6.14 12.87 -13.11
C ALA A 450 4.78 13.55 -12.81
N GLY A 451 4.25 14.32 -13.75
CA GLY A 451 2.90 14.91 -13.66
C GLY A 451 1.75 13.90 -13.85
N PHE A 452 2.06 12.64 -14.09
CA PHE A 452 1.12 11.61 -14.54
C PHE A 452 0.42 10.92 -13.38
N GLN A 453 0.23 11.21 -12.27
CA GLN A 453 -0.56 10.67 -11.13
C GLN A 453 -0.88 9.15 -11.19
N HIS A 454 0.03 8.33 -11.73
CA HIS A 454 -0.16 6.88 -11.87
C HIS A 454 1.13 6.08 -11.60
N ALA A 455 1.03 4.96 -10.90
CA ALA A 455 2.16 4.12 -10.49
C ALA A 455 3.02 3.61 -11.68
N ALA A 456 2.40 3.38 -12.85
CA ALA A 456 3.13 2.93 -14.04
C ALA A 456 4.22 3.92 -14.52
N ALA A 457 4.11 5.23 -14.18
CA ALA A 457 5.12 6.22 -14.49
C ALA A 457 6.39 6.08 -13.62
N VAL A 458 6.32 5.38 -12.50
CA VAL A 458 7.44 5.25 -11.56
C VAL A 458 8.60 4.45 -12.16
N ARG A 459 8.33 3.34 -12.83
CA ARG A 459 9.40 2.48 -13.39
C ARG A 459 10.30 3.19 -14.41
N PRO A 460 9.77 3.89 -15.43
CA PRO A 460 10.60 4.68 -16.32
C PRO A 460 11.44 5.72 -15.58
N LEU A 461 10.87 6.38 -14.56
CA LEU A 461 11.61 7.36 -13.76
C LEU A 461 12.71 6.69 -12.93
N VAL A 462 12.47 5.49 -12.38
CA VAL A 462 13.52 4.71 -11.70
C VAL A 462 14.63 4.33 -12.69
N ALA A 463 14.31 3.87 -13.89
CA ALA A 463 15.30 3.55 -14.91
C ALA A 463 16.15 4.78 -15.30
N MET A 464 15.50 5.95 -15.47
CA MET A 464 16.21 7.20 -15.72
C MET A 464 17.10 7.64 -14.55
N TYR A 465 16.66 7.40 -13.32
CA TYR A 465 17.50 7.64 -12.15
C TYR A 465 18.72 6.72 -12.14
N ASP A 466 18.56 5.44 -12.44
CA ASP A 466 19.65 4.47 -12.42
C ASP A 466 20.74 4.77 -13.47
N GLN A 467 20.33 5.21 -14.64
CA GLN A 467 21.21 5.48 -15.79
C GLN A 467 21.69 6.94 -15.85
N GLY A 468 21.00 7.86 -15.16
CA GLY A 468 21.23 9.30 -15.25
C GLY A 468 22.48 9.79 -14.51
N ASP A 469 22.98 10.95 -14.92
CA ASP A 469 23.95 11.73 -14.17
C ASP A 469 23.33 12.36 -12.91
N GLU A 470 24.13 13.03 -12.09
CA GLU A 470 23.68 13.65 -10.84
C GLU A 470 22.54 14.66 -11.06
N ALA A 471 22.59 15.43 -12.16
CA ALA A 471 21.56 16.42 -12.47
C ALA A 471 20.23 15.74 -12.86
N THR A 472 20.30 14.71 -13.68
CA THR A 472 19.12 13.89 -14.06
C THR A 472 18.54 13.19 -12.85
N LYS A 473 19.37 12.58 -11.98
CA LYS A 473 18.93 11.95 -10.73
C LYS A 473 18.20 12.92 -9.84
N ALA A 474 18.75 14.10 -9.61
CA ALA A 474 18.12 15.12 -8.80
C ALA A 474 16.77 15.56 -9.39
N LEU A 475 16.72 15.83 -10.71
CA LEU A 475 15.48 16.23 -11.39
C LEU A 475 14.39 15.15 -11.28
N VAL A 476 14.76 13.89 -11.53
CA VAL A 476 13.81 12.75 -11.42
C VAL A 476 13.23 12.68 -10.02
N VAL A 477 14.06 12.81 -8.98
CA VAL A 477 13.61 12.75 -7.57
C VAL A 477 12.69 13.93 -7.23
N GLU A 478 13.09 15.16 -7.57
CA GLU A 478 12.28 16.36 -7.33
C GLU A 478 10.89 16.26 -7.96
N ARG A 479 10.84 15.81 -9.23
CA ARG A 479 9.58 15.71 -9.98
C ARG A 479 8.74 14.52 -9.55
N SER A 480 9.35 13.43 -9.13
CA SER A 480 8.65 12.23 -8.66
C SER A 480 7.69 12.48 -7.49
N ALA A 481 7.97 13.46 -6.63
CA ALA A 481 7.06 13.87 -5.55
C ALA A 481 5.67 14.31 -6.05
N GLN A 482 5.58 14.77 -7.30
CA GLN A 482 4.31 15.18 -7.92
C GLN A 482 3.38 14.00 -8.21
N LEU A 483 3.92 12.78 -8.37
CA LEU A 483 3.14 11.57 -8.62
C LEU A 483 2.20 11.20 -7.47
N LYS A 484 2.53 11.56 -6.23
CA LYS A 484 1.78 11.22 -5.00
C LYS A 484 1.49 9.71 -4.85
N GLN A 485 2.32 8.87 -5.46
CA GLN A 485 2.22 7.42 -5.45
C GLN A 485 3.18 6.85 -4.39
N LYS A 486 2.75 5.82 -3.66
CA LYS A 486 3.59 5.17 -2.65
C LYS A 486 4.86 4.52 -3.25
N GLU A 487 4.79 4.08 -4.49
CA GLU A 487 5.89 3.44 -5.21
C GLU A 487 7.10 4.38 -5.41
N VAL A 488 6.87 5.70 -5.36
CA VAL A 488 7.93 6.72 -5.45
C VAL A 488 8.86 6.71 -4.22
N PHE A 489 8.36 6.22 -3.08
CA PHE A 489 9.16 6.26 -1.85
C PHE A 489 10.45 5.44 -1.90
N ALA A 490 10.49 4.35 -2.68
CA ALA A 490 11.73 3.60 -2.88
C ALA A 490 12.79 4.46 -3.59
N LEU A 491 12.38 5.31 -4.51
CA LEU A 491 13.27 6.25 -5.21
C LEU A 491 13.73 7.37 -4.28
N ILE A 492 12.82 7.94 -3.50
CA ILE A 492 13.13 8.98 -2.50
C ILE A 492 14.11 8.43 -1.45
N ASP A 493 13.90 7.23 -0.93
CA ASP A 493 14.74 6.59 0.08
C ASP A 493 16.18 6.37 -0.43
N ARG A 494 16.33 5.93 -1.68
CA ARG A 494 17.64 5.82 -2.35
C ARG A 494 18.31 7.19 -2.51
N ALA A 495 17.55 8.22 -2.83
CA ALA A 495 18.07 9.58 -2.93
C ALA A 495 18.51 10.13 -1.55
N LEU A 496 17.76 9.86 -0.49
CA LEU A 496 18.11 10.24 0.89
C LEU A 496 19.39 9.56 1.37
N SER A 497 19.67 8.36 0.87
CA SER A 497 20.91 7.61 1.15
C SER A 497 22.10 8.04 0.28
N SER A 498 21.88 8.93 -0.71
CA SER A 498 22.92 9.51 -1.56
C SER A 498 23.59 10.73 -0.89
N SER A 499 24.42 11.45 -1.62
CA SER A 499 25.08 12.68 -1.17
C SER A 499 24.76 13.86 -2.10
N GLY A 500 25.18 15.07 -1.72
CA GLY A 500 25.09 16.26 -2.55
C GLY A 500 23.69 16.61 -3.01
N ARG A 501 23.57 17.06 -4.26
CA ARG A 501 22.32 17.55 -4.84
C ARG A 501 21.20 16.50 -4.89
N VAL A 502 21.55 15.23 -5.08
CA VAL A 502 20.56 14.13 -5.14
C VAL A 502 19.88 13.95 -3.77
N ARG A 503 20.67 14.01 -2.69
CA ARG A 503 20.13 13.93 -1.31
C ARG A 503 19.24 15.13 -0.98
N GLU A 504 19.66 16.34 -1.37
CA GLU A 504 18.84 17.55 -1.19
C GLU A 504 17.50 17.44 -1.93
N ALA A 505 17.52 16.94 -3.16
CA ALA A 505 16.32 16.64 -3.94
C ALA A 505 15.42 15.62 -3.22
N GLY A 506 15.99 14.59 -2.59
CA GLY A 506 15.26 13.61 -1.77
C GLY A 506 14.53 14.25 -0.60
N VAL A 507 15.19 15.12 0.15
CA VAL A 507 14.59 15.87 1.27
C VAL A 507 13.48 16.82 0.78
N ALA A 508 13.70 17.50 -0.35
CA ALA A 508 12.70 18.38 -0.96
C ALA A 508 11.47 17.60 -1.43
N ALA A 509 11.69 16.45 -2.10
CA ALA A 509 10.62 15.55 -2.53
C ALA A 509 9.80 15.04 -1.34
N LEU A 510 10.45 14.65 -0.25
CA LEU A 510 9.82 14.18 0.96
C LEU A 510 8.86 15.23 1.54
N ARG A 511 9.28 16.51 1.58
CA ARG A 511 8.42 17.64 2.03
C ARG A 511 7.19 17.85 1.15
N GLY A 512 7.23 17.43 -0.11
CA GLY A 512 6.11 17.50 -1.05
C GLY A 512 5.06 16.40 -0.87
N MET A 513 5.38 15.32 -0.18
CA MET A 513 4.52 14.15 -0.02
C MET A 513 3.51 14.33 1.12
N LYS A 514 2.31 14.84 0.80
CA LYS A 514 1.27 15.24 1.79
C LYS A 514 -0.06 14.50 1.60
N SER A 515 -0.03 13.31 1.02
CA SER A 515 -1.24 12.53 0.74
C SER A 515 -1.44 11.40 1.75
N GLN A 516 -2.70 11.04 2.02
CA GLN A 516 -3.01 9.91 2.91
C GLN A 516 -2.31 8.58 2.49
N PRO A 517 -2.26 8.19 1.21
CA PRO A 517 -1.54 6.97 0.80
C PRO A 517 -0.02 7.01 1.09
N ALA A 518 0.54 8.20 1.32
CA ALA A 518 1.95 8.38 1.62
C ALA A 518 2.29 8.16 3.12
N LEU A 519 1.30 8.20 4.00
CA LEU A 519 1.51 8.24 5.46
C LEU A 519 2.41 7.11 5.96
N ASP A 520 2.15 5.88 5.54
CA ASP A 520 2.93 4.70 5.95
C ASP A 520 4.40 4.81 5.59
N SER A 521 4.65 5.24 4.36
CA SER A 521 6.01 5.40 3.87
C SER A 521 6.74 6.54 4.56
N LEU A 522 6.02 7.63 4.87
CA LEU A 522 6.56 8.76 5.65
C LEU A 522 6.93 8.34 7.08
N VAL A 523 6.05 7.59 7.75
CA VAL A 523 6.31 7.04 9.09
C VAL A 523 7.52 6.10 9.07
N ARG A 524 7.60 5.22 8.06
CA ARG A 524 8.75 4.33 7.90
C ARG A 524 10.05 5.10 7.71
N ILE A 525 10.09 6.10 6.84
CA ILE A 525 11.27 6.94 6.62
C ILE A 525 11.65 7.68 7.90
N PHE A 526 10.70 8.26 8.63
CA PHE A 526 10.96 8.91 9.92
C PHE A 526 11.65 7.97 10.91
N ASN A 527 11.24 6.70 10.96
CA ASN A 527 11.80 5.73 11.90
C ASN A 527 13.13 5.12 11.43
N SER A 528 13.34 4.97 10.11
CA SER A 528 14.53 4.31 9.56
C SER A 528 15.74 5.23 9.37
N HIS A 529 15.53 6.55 9.22
CA HIS A 529 16.61 7.50 9.06
C HIS A 529 16.97 8.22 10.37
N GLU A 530 18.27 8.31 10.67
CA GLU A 530 18.76 9.03 11.84
C GLU A 530 18.97 10.52 11.56
N ALA A 531 19.17 10.91 10.29
CA ALA A 531 19.44 12.27 9.87
C ALA A 531 18.30 13.23 10.25
N HIS A 532 18.63 14.27 10.99
CA HIS A 532 17.65 15.21 11.56
C HIS A 532 16.80 15.89 10.49
N ASP A 533 17.40 16.32 9.39
CA ASP A 533 16.72 17.00 8.27
C ASP A 533 15.71 16.09 7.55
N VAL A 534 16.02 14.80 7.43
CA VAL A 534 15.12 13.79 6.87
C VAL A 534 13.92 13.55 7.80
N ARG A 535 14.18 13.34 9.09
CA ARG A 535 13.12 13.16 10.10
C ARG A 535 12.25 14.41 10.23
N ASP A 536 12.83 15.61 10.18
CA ASP A 536 12.08 16.87 10.19
C ASP A 536 11.19 17.01 8.96
N ALA A 537 11.70 16.68 7.77
CA ALA A 537 10.94 16.71 6.52
C ALA A 537 9.79 15.70 6.54
N ALA A 538 10.04 14.46 6.97
CA ALA A 538 9.03 13.41 7.07
C ALA A 538 7.91 13.80 8.06
N LEU A 539 8.29 14.30 9.25
CA LEU A 539 7.35 14.72 10.29
C LEU A 539 6.46 15.88 9.83
N GLY A 540 7.05 16.85 9.13
CA GLY A 540 6.31 17.97 8.53
C GLY A 540 5.29 17.51 7.49
N SER A 541 5.66 16.53 6.67
CA SER A 541 4.76 15.94 5.68
C SER A 541 3.65 15.10 6.31
N ILE A 542 3.95 14.32 7.35
CA ILE A 542 2.95 13.58 8.14
C ILE A 542 1.92 14.55 8.75
N ALA A 543 2.37 15.66 9.35
CA ALA A 543 1.46 16.66 9.90
C ALA A 543 0.54 17.27 8.84
N ALA A 544 1.06 17.53 7.65
CA ALA A 544 0.31 18.09 6.53
C ALA A 544 -0.71 17.12 5.91
N VAL A 545 -0.61 15.81 6.15
CA VAL A 545 -1.65 14.81 5.78
C VAL A 545 -2.96 15.12 6.52
N GLY A 546 -2.89 15.49 7.79
CA GLY A 546 -4.01 16.05 8.55
C GLY A 546 -5.12 15.06 8.90
N THR A 547 -4.82 13.76 8.99
CA THR A 547 -5.78 12.72 9.37
C THR A 547 -5.67 12.33 10.84
N ASP A 548 -6.65 11.62 11.37
CA ASP A 548 -6.61 11.05 12.72
C ASP A 548 -5.37 10.18 12.94
N GLU A 549 -5.02 9.35 11.95
CA GLU A 549 -3.85 8.48 12.01
C GLU A 549 -2.52 9.28 12.08
N ALA A 550 -2.41 10.35 11.27
CA ALA A 550 -1.28 11.25 11.34
C ALA A 550 -1.20 11.97 12.71
N CYS A 551 -2.35 12.34 13.27
CA CYS A 551 -2.44 12.94 14.61
C CYS A 551 -1.94 11.98 15.70
N GLU A 552 -2.39 10.71 15.67
CA GLU A 552 -1.94 9.67 16.62
C GLU A 552 -0.42 9.49 16.56
N PHE A 553 0.14 9.44 15.34
CA PHE A 553 1.59 9.32 15.16
C PHE A 553 2.34 10.53 15.72
N LEU A 554 1.87 11.76 15.47
CA LEU A 554 2.48 12.98 16.02
C LEU A 554 2.44 13.01 17.55
N LEU A 555 1.34 12.57 18.16
CA LEU A 555 1.21 12.45 19.60
C LEU A 555 2.14 11.36 20.17
N ASP A 556 2.31 10.25 19.44
CA ASP A 556 3.27 9.20 19.81
C ASP A 556 4.71 9.71 19.75
N VAL A 557 5.09 10.45 18.70
CA VAL A 557 6.40 11.10 18.60
C VAL A 557 6.64 12.08 19.77
N LEU A 558 5.62 12.85 20.14
CA LEU A 558 5.70 13.81 21.22
C LEU A 558 5.95 13.16 22.59
N ARG A 559 5.39 11.95 22.82
CA ARG A 559 5.58 11.17 24.05
C ARG A 559 6.93 10.45 24.11
N SER A 560 7.37 9.94 22.98
CA SER A 560 8.43 8.93 22.92
C SER A 560 9.78 9.44 22.43
N ASN A 561 9.85 10.64 21.86
CA ASN A 561 11.06 11.23 21.34
C ASN A 561 11.43 12.47 22.17
N PRO A 562 12.38 12.38 23.13
CA PRO A 562 12.82 13.55 23.88
C PRO A 562 13.54 14.56 22.97
N GLY A 563 13.50 15.83 23.35
CA GLY A 563 14.26 16.89 22.68
C GLY A 563 13.59 17.47 21.42
N ASN A 564 14.38 17.73 20.40
CA ASN A 564 13.96 18.53 19.23
C ASN A 564 12.78 17.93 18.46
N MET A 565 12.66 16.61 18.37
CA MET A 565 11.55 15.97 17.65
C MET A 565 10.22 16.13 18.38
N ALA A 566 10.21 16.06 19.72
CA ALA A 566 9.00 16.34 20.50
C ALA A 566 8.56 17.80 20.35
N ILE A 567 9.51 18.75 20.42
CA ILE A 567 9.22 20.17 20.20
C ILE A 567 8.65 20.39 18.80
N LYS A 568 9.24 19.76 17.79
CA LYS A 568 8.77 19.84 16.41
C LYS A 568 7.36 19.25 16.25
N ALA A 569 7.11 18.06 16.79
CA ALA A 569 5.78 17.43 16.75
C ALA A 569 4.71 18.31 17.40
N ARG A 570 5.05 18.95 18.53
CA ARG A 570 4.17 19.91 19.21
C ARG A 570 3.84 21.12 18.32
N THR A 571 4.87 21.74 17.73
CA THR A 571 4.71 22.89 16.82
C THR A 571 3.86 22.52 15.61
N LEU A 572 4.09 21.34 15.03
CA LEU A 572 3.34 20.85 13.88
C LEU A 572 1.87 20.57 14.23
N LEU A 573 1.59 19.99 15.40
CA LEU A 573 0.21 19.86 15.89
C LEU A 573 -0.46 21.21 16.09
N GLU A 574 0.25 22.21 16.61
CA GLU A 574 -0.27 23.59 16.72
C GLU A 574 -0.59 24.20 15.35
N GLN A 575 0.21 23.93 14.33
CA GLN A 575 0.04 24.49 12.99
C GLN A 575 -1.02 23.77 12.16
N HIS A 576 -1.10 22.44 12.26
CA HIS A 576 -1.87 21.60 11.36
C HIS A 576 -3.12 20.95 11.98
N ALA A 577 -3.36 21.11 13.31
CA ALA A 577 -4.54 20.53 13.94
C ALA A 577 -5.84 21.11 13.34
N GLN A 578 -6.68 20.22 12.86
CA GLN A 578 -7.91 20.54 12.14
C GLN A 578 -9.06 19.58 12.54
N GLU A 579 -10.28 19.83 12.05
CA GLU A 579 -11.49 19.11 12.41
C GLU A 579 -11.36 17.58 12.26
N ARG A 580 -10.66 17.12 11.23
CA ARG A 580 -10.42 15.67 10.98
C ARG A 580 -9.61 14.98 12.08
N MET A 581 -8.88 15.74 12.91
CA MET A 581 -8.08 15.21 14.02
C MET A 581 -8.84 15.27 15.37
N LEU A 582 -10.03 15.81 15.39
CA LEU A 582 -10.75 16.12 16.64
C LEU A 582 -11.04 14.85 17.47
N SER A 583 -11.48 13.78 16.80
CA SER A 583 -11.80 12.52 17.47
C SER A 583 -10.58 11.89 18.14
N SER A 584 -9.45 11.91 17.46
CA SER A 584 -8.17 11.44 17.99
C SER A 584 -7.68 12.30 19.17
N LEU A 585 -7.73 13.63 19.03
CA LEU A 585 -7.33 14.54 20.10
C LEU A 585 -8.20 14.38 21.35
N GLU A 586 -9.51 14.27 21.22
CA GLU A 586 -10.44 14.08 22.35
C GLU A 586 -10.19 12.76 23.08
N ARG A 587 -9.95 11.68 22.35
CA ARG A 587 -9.64 10.36 22.90
C ARG A 587 -8.32 10.41 23.67
N ASN A 588 -7.28 10.97 23.04
CA ASN A 588 -5.97 11.12 23.65
C ASN A 588 -6.04 12.00 24.91
N ARG A 589 -6.80 13.11 24.90
CA ARG A 589 -7.00 13.97 26.06
C ARG A 589 -7.56 13.22 27.27
N LYS A 590 -8.52 12.34 27.05
CA LYS A 590 -9.14 11.56 28.14
C LYS A 590 -8.19 10.58 28.80
N GLN A 591 -7.28 10.01 28.04
CA GLN A 591 -6.40 8.93 28.49
C GLN A 591 -4.95 9.35 28.76
N GLU A 592 -4.60 10.60 28.47
CA GLU A 592 -3.26 11.11 28.67
C GLU A 592 -2.89 11.19 30.15
N PRO A 593 -1.89 10.43 30.64
CA PRO A 593 -1.46 10.47 32.02
C PRO A 593 -0.69 11.77 32.35
N ASP A 594 0.08 12.31 31.40
CA ASP A 594 0.84 13.54 31.59
C ASP A 594 -0.09 14.76 31.58
N GLN A 595 -0.14 15.48 32.71
CA GLN A 595 -1.01 16.63 32.89
C GLN A 595 -0.67 17.78 31.92
N ALA A 596 0.61 18.03 31.62
CA ALA A 596 1.01 19.11 30.74
C ALA A 596 0.61 18.82 29.30
N LEU A 597 0.79 17.57 28.87
CA LEU A 597 0.37 17.11 27.54
C LEU A 597 -1.17 17.09 27.43
N ARG A 598 -1.88 16.65 28.46
CA ARG A 598 -3.35 16.69 28.54
C ARG A 598 -3.90 18.11 28.36
N LEU A 599 -3.28 19.09 29.02
CA LEU A 599 -3.64 20.51 28.90
C LEU A 599 -3.31 21.06 27.49
N PHE A 600 -2.21 20.63 26.92
CA PHE A 600 -1.85 20.99 25.54
C PHE A 600 -2.88 20.47 24.53
N ILE A 601 -3.22 19.18 24.59
CA ILE A 601 -4.24 18.56 23.73
C ILE A 601 -5.59 19.26 23.94
N GLY A 602 -5.96 19.58 25.19
CA GLY A 602 -7.20 20.31 25.52
C GLY A 602 -7.29 21.64 24.79
N ARG A 603 -6.21 22.43 24.77
CA ARG A 603 -6.16 23.70 24.03
C ARG A 603 -6.34 23.53 22.53
N LEU A 604 -5.76 22.46 21.93
CA LEU A 604 -5.97 22.16 20.51
C LEU A 604 -7.43 21.84 20.21
N VAL A 605 -8.06 21.01 21.04
CA VAL A 605 -9.50 20.66 20.91
C VAL A 605 -10.38 21.91 20.98
N GLU A 606 -10.15 22.77 21.98
CA GLU A 606 -10.92 24.01 22.14
C GLU A 606 -10.74 24.96 20.94
N ARG A 607 -9.51 25.12 20.45
CA ARG A 607 -9.23 25.93 19.26
C ARG A 607 -9.99 25.44 18.02
N ILE A 608 -9.98 24.13 17.75
CA ILE A 608 -10.67 23.54 16.62
C ILE A 608 -12.19 23.74 16.75
N ARG A 609 -12.74 23.57 17.96
CA ARG A 609 -14.17 23.80 18.22
C ARG A 609 -14.59 25.24 18.02
N LEU A 610 -13.75 26.20 18.46
CA LEU A 610 -14.00 27.62 18.24
C LEU A 610 -13.96 27.99 16.76
N GLN A 611 -13.00 27.45 16.00
CA GLN A 611 -12.94 27.65 14.55
C GLN A 611 -14.17 27.11 13.84
N ARG A 612 -14.69 25.97 14.26
CA ARG A 612 -15.94 25.40 13.73
C ARG A 612 -17.16 26.25 14.06
N GLY A 613 -17.27 26.73 15.31
CA GLY A 613 -18.38 27.60 15.73
C GLY A 613 -18.37 28.98 15.04
N ALA A 614 -17.21 29.47 14.58
CA ALA A 614 -17.10 30.73 13.84
C ALA A 614 -17.38 30.57 12.33
N ALA A 615 -17.39 29.34 11.81
CA ALA A 615 -17.66 29.00 10.41
C ALA A 615 -19.14 28.65 10.13
N LEU A 616 -19.93 28.48 11.17
CA LEU A 616 -21.40 28.31 11.16
C LEU A 616 -22.09 29.66 11.42
#